data_e9470d974f9c8c26136dd5a7506e7434
#
_entry.id   e9470d974f9c8c26136dd5a7506e7434
#
_cell.length_a   1.000
_cell.length_b   1.000
_cell.length_c   1.000
_cell.angle_alpha   90.00
_cell.angle_beta   90.00
_cell.angle_gamma   90.00
#
_symmetry.space_group_name_H-M   'P 1'
#
loop_
_entity.id
_entity.type
_entity.pdbx_description
1 polymer ?
#
loop_
_entity_poly.entity_id
_entity_poly.type
_entity_poly.pdbx_seq_one_letter_code
_entity_poly.pdbx_strand_id
1 'polypeptide(L)'
;DKATLLRRVSLDLTGLPPSADELTVFLQNEAPDAYQQVVNRLLDSPQHGERWGRHWMDVWRYSDWYGRRSVPDVMNSYPMVWRWRDWIVRSINEDKPYDQMIIQMLAADELLPEDDQNIVATGFLVRSWFKWNYETWKKDLVEHTGKAFLGLTLNCCQCHDHKYDPLSQEEYFRF
;
A
#
# COMPACT_ATOMS: atom_id res chain seq x y z
N ASP A 1 10.47 -29.78 -9.22
CA ASP A 1 11.53 -29.61 -10.22
C ASP A 1 11.91 -28.12 -10.37
N LYS A 2 13.04 -27.83 -11.03
CA LYS A 2 13.57 -26.48 -11.23
C LYS A 2 12.58 -25.58 -12.02
N ALA A 3 11.91 -26.12 -13.02
CA ALA A 3 10.99 -25.35 -13.87
C ALA A 3 9.77 -24.88 -13.07
N THR A 4 9.20 -25.74 -12.25
CA THR A 4 8.09 -25.41 -11.35
C THR A 4 8.53 -24.35 -10.31
N LEU A 5 9.74 -24.49 -9.76
CA LEU A 5 10.28 -23.55 -8.79
C LEU A 5 10.44 -22.16 -9.40
N LEU A 6 11.06 -22.04 -10.57
CA LEU A 6 11.20 -20.78 -11.29
C LEU A 6 9.85 -20.15 -11.59
N ARG A 7 8.90 -20.91 -12.12
CA ARG A 7 7.56 -20.42 -12.44
C ARG A 7 6.86 -19.85 -11.18
N ARG A 8 6.93 -20.57 -10.05
CA ARG A 8 6.28 -20.13 -8.80
C ARG A 8 6.87 -18.83 -8.29
N VAL A 9 8.21 -18.76 -8.19
CA VAL A 9 8.85 -17.55 -7.68
C VAL A 9 8.65 -16.34 -8.59
N SER A 10 8.65 -16.52 -9.91
CA SER A 10 8.37 -15.43 -10.86
C SER A 10 6.95 -14.89 -10.70
N LEU A 11 5.96 -15.76 -10.64
CA LEU A 11 4.55 -15.36 -10.43
C LEU A 11 4.34 -14.71 -9.04
N ASP A 12 5.05 -15.18 -8.04
CA ASP A 12 4.93 -14.65 -6.67
C ASP A 12 5.53 -13.24 -6.57
N LEU A 13 6.75 -13.07 -7.06
CA LEU A 13 7.48 -11.81 -6.91
C LEU A 13 7.08 -10.74 -7.93
N THR A 14 6.76 -11.11 -9.17
CA THR A 14 6.48 -10.14 -10.24
C THR A 14 5.09 -10.28 -10.86
N GLY A 15 4.36 -11.34 -10.54
CA GLY A 15 3.06 -11.63 -11.17
C GLY A 15 3.16 -12.11 -12.62
N LEU A 16 4.35 -12.26 -13.16
CA LEU A 16 4.61 -12.65 -14.55
C LEU A 16 5.25 -14.04 -14.62
N PRO A 17 4.91 -14.86 -15.61
CA PRO A 17 5.62 -16.12 -15.85
C PRO A 17 7.03 -15.83 -16.37
N PRO A 18 8.02 -16.71 -16.11
CA PRO A 18 9.34 -16.57 -16.69
C PRO A 18 9.28 -16.73 -18.21
N SER A 19 10.18 -16.06 -18.94
CA SER A 19 10.38 -16.26 -20.37
C SER A 19 11.01 -17.62 -20.65
N ALA A 20 10.98 -18.07 -21.91
CA ALA A 20 11.62 -19.29 -22.33
C ALA A 20 13.15 -19.25 -22.15
N ASP A 21 13.75 -18.08 -22.36
CA ASP A 21 15.19 -17.86 -22.17
C ASP A 21 15.58 -17.96 -20.70
N GLU A 22 14.83 -17.30 -19.81
CA GLU A 22 15.03 -17.39 -18.35
C GLU A 22 14.93 -18.82 -17.85
N LEU A 23 13.95 -19.57 -18.35
CA LEU A 23 13.80 -20.97 -18.01
C LEU A 23 15.02 -21.80 -18.48
N THR A 24 15.47 -21.58 -19.70
CA THR A 24 16.62 -22.30 -20.26
C THR A 24 17.89 -22.00 -19.46
N VAL A 25 18.17 -20.73 -19.20
CA VAL A 25 19.32 -20.29 -18.41
C VAL A 25 19.28 -20.89 -16.99
N PHE A 26 18.13 -20.87 -16.33
CA PHE A 26 18.02 -21.41 -14.97
C PHE A 26 18.16 -22.94 -14.94
N LEU A 27 17.63 -23.66 -15.91
CA LEU A 27 17.77 -25.12 -15.97
C LEU A 27 19.22 -25.56 -16.18
N GLN A 28 19.99 -24.79 -16.95
CA GLN A 28 21.40 -25.04 -17.22
C GLN A 28 22.36 -24.56 -16.11
N ASN A 29 21.89 -23.71 -15.22
CA ASN A 29 22.71 -23.17 -14.13
C ASN A 29 22.84 -24.21 -13.00
N GLU A 30 24.04 -24.76 -12.84
CA GLU A 30 24.38 -25.75 -11.79
C GLU A 30 24.99 -25.11 -10.52
N ALA A 31 25.10 -23.78 -10.47
CA ALA A 31 25.64 -23.10 -9.31
C ALA A 31 24.78 -23.37 -8.06
N PRO A 32 25.39 -23.55 -6.89
CA PRO A 32 24.66 -23.84 -5.65
C PRO A 32 23.71 -22.69 -5.23
N ASP A 33 23.98 -21.47 -5.67
CA ASP A 33 23.20 -20.26 -5.43
C ASP A 33 22.31 -19.86 -6.60
N ALA A 34 22.15 -20.70 -7.64
CA ALA A 34 21.35 -20.40 -8.83
C ALA A 34 19.94 -19.89 -8.52
N TYR A 35 19.28 -20.47 -7.54
CA TYR A 35 17.95 -20.02 -7.12
C TYR A 35 17.98 -18.65 -6.44
N GLN A 36 18.97 -18.40 -5.57
CA GLN A 36 19.13 -17.09 -4.93
C GLN A 36 19.40 -15.98 -5.94
N GLN A 37 20.18 -16.25 -6.98
CA GLN A 37 20.41 -15.29 -8.08
C GLN A 37 19.10 -14.93 -8.79
N VAL A 38 18.23 -15.91 -9.04
CA VAL A 38 16.90 -15.63 -9.61
C VAL A 38 16.06 -14.78 -8.67
N VAL A 39 16.00 -15.13 -7.38
CA VAL A 39 15.23 -14.35 -6.38
C VAL A 39 15.71 -12.90 -6.33
N ASN A 40 17.02 -12.67 -6.21
CA ASN A 40 17.58 -11.33 -6.16
C ASN A 40 17.22 -10.52 -7.41
N ARG A 41 17.39 -11.11 -8.61
CA ARG A 41 17.03 -10.46 -9.87
C ARG A 41 15.54 -10.10 -9.95
N LEU A 42 14.66 -10.94 -9.44
CA LEU A 42 13.21 -10.69 -9.44
C LEU A 42 12.83 -9.61 -8.42
N LEU A 43 13.49 -9.56 -7.25
CA LEU A 43 13.31 -8.50 -6.26
C LEU A 43 13.79 -7.14 -6.78
N ASP A 44 14.90 -7.12 -7.55
CA ASP A 44 15.44 -5.90 -8.18
C ASP A 44 14.61 -5.44 -9.40
N SER A 45 13.62 -6.22 -9.82
CA SER A 45 12.79 -5.92 -10.99
C SER A 45 11.73 -4.87 -10.66
N PRO A 46 11.51 -3.85 -11.53
CA PRO A 46 10.42 -2.88 -11.34
C PRO A 46 9.03 -3.52 -11.17
N GLN A 47 8.81 -4.68 -11.78
CA GLN A 47 7.56 -5.45 -11.67
C GLN A 47 7.31 -5.97 -10.25
N HIS A 48 8.35 -6.08 -9.40
CA HIS A 48 8.17 -6.43 -8.00
C HIS A 48 7.31 -5.40 -7.26
N GLY A 49 7.65 -4.12 -7.39
CA GLY A 49 6.86 -3.04 -6.78
C GLY A 49 5.46 -2.93 -7.38
N GLU A 50 5.28 -3.14 -8.68
CA GLU A 50 3.96 -3.17 -9.31
C GLU A 50 3.10 -4.30 -8.74
N ARG A 51 3.67 -5.51 -8.61
CA ARG A 51 2.98 -6.69 -8.07
C ARG A 51 2.62 -6.54 -6.60
N TRP A 52 3.60 -6.19 -5.76
CA TRP A 52 3.42 -6.10 -4.32
C TRP A 52 2.74 -4.80 -3.89
N GLY A 53 2.98 -3.72 -4.63
CA GLY A 53 2.24 -2.46 -4.47
C GLY A 53 0.74 -2.65 -4.59
N ARG A 54 0.28 -3.52 -5.50
CA ARG A 54 -1.14 -3.87 -5.64
C ARG A 54 -1.74 -4.43 -4.35
N HIS A 55 -1.03 -5.34 -3.68
CA HIS A 55 -1.50 -5.92 -2.43
C HIS A 55 -1.59 -4.88 -1.30
N TRP A 56 -0.59 -4.00 -1.19
CA TRP A 56 -0.62 -2.91 -0.23
C TRP A 56 -1.68 -1.86 -0.55
N MET A 57 -1.92 -1.56 -1.82
CA MET A 57 -3.00 -0.68 -2.25
C MET A 57 -4.38 -1.20 -1.80
N ASP A 58 -4.60 -2.50 -1.81
CA ASP A 58 -5.84 -3.09 -1.29
C ASP A 58 -5.98 -2.87 0.23
N VAL A 59 -4.88 -3.02 1.00
CA VAL A 59 -4.86 -2.76 2.44
C VAL A 59 -5.08 -1.27 2.76
N TRP A 60 -4.42 -0.39 2.00
CA TRP A 60 -4.50 1.07 2.18
C TRP A 60 -5.66 1.70 1.41
N ARG A 61 -6.50 0.91 0.79
CA ARG A 61 -7.72 1.33 0.09
C ARG A 61 -7.46 2.31 -1.05
N TYR A 62 -6.37 2.16 -1.77
CA TYR A 62 -6.13 2.96 -2.96
C TYR A 62 -7.24 2.74 -3.99
N SER A 63 -7.62 3.82 -4.65
CA SER A 63 -8.49 3.79 -5.83
C SER A 63 -8.22 5.04 -6.66
N ASP A 64 -8.15 4.89 -7.97
CA ASP A 64 -8.05 6.03 -8.91
C ASP A 64 -9.32 6.88 -8.90
N TRP A 65 -10.40 6.35 -8.35
CA TRP A 65 -11.70 6.98 -8.35
C TRP A 65 -12.30 7.04 -6.95
N TYR A 66 -12.78 8.22 -6.58
CA TYR A 66 -13.37 8.46 -5.26
C TYR A 66 -14.75 7.79 -5.03
N GLY A 67 -15.36 7.23 -6.06
CA GLY A 67 -16.68 6.62 -6.03
C GLY A 67 -17.75 7.43 -6.77
N ARG A 68 -18.87 6.77 -7.04
CA ARG A 68 -20.02 7.39 -7.73
C ARG A 68 -20.71 8.39 -6.81
N ARG A 69 -20.43 9.67 -7.01
CA ARG A 69 -21.27 10.75 -6.50
C ARG A 69 -21.58 11.68 -7.65
N SER A 70 -22.87 12.04 -7.78
CA SER A 70 -23.40 12.91 -8.82
C SER A 70 -23.03 14.39 -8.66
N VAL A 71 -22.12 14.70 -7.73
CA VAL A 71 -21.67 16.06 -7.47
C VAL A 71 -20.34 16.29 -8.19
N PRO A 72 -20.27 17.21 -9.15
CA PRO A 72 -19.06 17.46 -9.95
C PRO A 72 -17.79 17.71 -9.12
N ASP A 73 -17.91 18.42 -8.00
CA ASP A 73 -16.79 18.72 -7.09
C ASP A 73 -16.16 17.48 -6.47
N VAL A 74 -16.95 16.41 -6.30
CA VAL A 74 -16.46 15.14 -5.75
C VAL A 74 -15.88 14.26 -6.85
N MET A 75 -16.43 14.33 -8.05
CA MET A 75 -15.94 13.56 -9.21
C MET A 75 -14.53 13.98 -9.63
N ASN A 76 -14.15 15.23 -9.36
CA ASN A 76 -12.87 15.80 -9.76
C ASN A 76 -11.94 16.07 -8.57
N SER A 77 -12.26 15.57 -7.36
CA SER A 77 -11.54 15.95 -6.12
C SER A 77 -10.08 15.50 -6.08
N TYR A 78 -9.71 14.45 -6.85
CA TYR A 78 -8.37 13.86 -6.75
C TYR A 78 -7.75 13.50 -8.10
N PRO A 79 -7.59 14.46 -9.02
CA PRO A 79 -7.02 14.18 -10.32
C PRO A 79 -5.58 13.66 -10.24
N MET A 80 -4.93 13.82 -9.06
CA MET A 80 -3.53 13.48 -8.85
C MET A 80 -3.33 12.32 -7.86
N VAL A 81 -4.37 11.57 -7.48
CA VAL A 81 -4.22 10.46 -6.53
C VAL A 81 -3.30 9.34 -7.04
N TRP A 82 -3.15 9.22 -8.36
CA TRP A 82 -2.20 8.30 -8.99
C TRP A 82 -0.75 8.54 -8.53
N ARG A 83 -0.37 9.76 -8.10
CA ARG A 83 0.96 10.04 -7.54
C ARG A 83 1.22 9.26 -6.27
N TRP A 84 0.20 9.02 -5.45
CA TRP A 84 0.30 8.15 -4.28
C TRP A 84 0.50 6.69 -4.68
N ARG A 85 -0.19 6.20 -5.71
CA ARG A 85 0.06 4.85 -6.26
C ARG A 85 1.52 4.70 -6.70
N ASP A 86 2.01 5.65 -7.47
CA ASP A 86 3.37 5.62 -7.98
C ASP A 86 4.40 5.71 -6.85
N TRP A 87 4.10 6.46 -5.79
CA TRP A 87 4.91 6.48 -4.58
C TRP A 87 4.93 5.11 -3.88
N ILE A 88 3.80 4.41 -3.79
CA ILE A 88 3.73 3.06 -3.20
C ILE A 88 4.63 2.10 -3.99
N VAL A 89 4.48 2.05 -5.31
CA VAL A 89 5.27 1.19 -6.19
C VAL A 89 6.77 1.49 -6.05
N ARG A 90 7.14 2.77 -6.10
CA ARG A 90 8.51 3.22 -5.94
C ARG A 90 9.07 2.85 -4.57
N SER A 91 8.34 3.09 -3.51
CA SER A 91 8.79 2.79 -2.13
C SER A 91 9.09 1.31 -1.93
N ILE A 92 8.32 0.42 -2.55
CA ILE A 92 8.56 -1.03 -2.49
C ILE A 92 9.80 -1.39 -3.31
N ASN A 93 9.98 -0.84 -4.51
CA ASN A 93 11.16 -1.09 -5.34
C ASN A 93 12.46 -0.53 -4.73
N GLU A 94 12.36 0.52 -3.92
CA GLU A 94 13.48 1.11 -3.16
C GLU A 94 13.73 0.41 -1.82
N ASP A 95 12.97 -0.66 -1.51
CA ASP A 95 13.01 -1.35 -0.21
C ASP A 95 12.88 -0.39 0.97
N LYS A 96 12.01 0.62 0.83
CA LYS A 96 11.79 1.63 1.87
C LYS A 96 11.26 0.97 3.15
N PRO A 97 11.86 1.24 4.33
CA PRO A 97 11.39 0.68 5.59
C PRO A 97 9.91 0.97 5.83
N TYR A 98 9.19 -0.07 6.28
CA TYR A 98 7.72 0.00 6.45
C TYR A 98 7.29 1.06 7.46
N ASP A 99 8.05 1.25 8.54
CA ASP A 99 7.83 2.30 9.54
C ASP A 99 7.94 3.70 8.92
N GLN A 100 8.91 3.92 8.02
CA GLN A 100 9.02 5.17 7.29
C GLN A 100 7.84 5.39 6.34
N MET A 101 7.36 4.31 5.69
CA MET A 101 6.17 4.40 4.85
C MET A 101 4.94 4.82 5.66
N ILE A 102 4.74 4.27 6.85
CA ILE A 102 3.64 4.65 7.75
C ILE A 102 3.76 6.12 8.15
N ILE A 103 4.94 6.55 8.60
CA ILE A 103 5.19 7.94 9.00
C ILE A 103 4.89 8.90 7.84
N GLN A 104 5.36 8.59 6.64
CA GLN A 104 5.11 9.43 5.46
C GLN A 104 3.63 9.46 5.06
N MET A 105 2.92 8.35 5.17
CA MET A 105 1.47 8.32 4.89
C MET A 105 0.63 9.11 5.90
N LEU A 106 1.08 9.21 7.14
CA LEU A 106 0.32 9.86 8.21
C LEU A 106 0.76 11.30 8.50
N ALA A 107 2.00 11.67 8.18
CA ALA A 107 2.58 12.93 8.66
C ALA A 107 3.64 13.55 7.73
N ALA A 108 3.72 13.17 6.44
CA ALA A 108 4.73 13.77 5.56
C ALA A 108 4.52 15.27 5.33
N ASP A 109 3.30 15.76 5.37
CA ASP A 109 2.96 17.18 5.28
C ASP A 109 3.49 18.01 6.45
N GLU A 110 3.59 17.40 7.63
CA GLU A 110 4.13 18.04 8.82
C GLU A 110 5.66 17.88 8.95
N LEU A 111 6.18 16.69 8.63
CA LEU A 111 7.58 16.32 8.85
C LEU A 111 8.48 16.64 7.67
N LEU A 112 7.95 16.62 6.46
CA LEU A 112 8.67 16.74 5.20
C LEU A 112 7.96 17.70 4.22
N PRO A 113 7.56 18.92 4.63
CA PRO A 113 6.70 19.79 3.82
C PRO A 113 7.32 20.22 2.49
N GLU A 114 8.66 20.21 2.38
CA GLU A 114 9.41 20.57 1.17
C GLU A 114 9.78 19.36 0.30
N ASP A 115 9.41 18.14 0.71
CA ASP A 115 9.70 16.92 -0.03
C ASP A 115 8.53 16.51 -0.95
N ASP A 116 8.48 17.11 -2.12
CA ASP A 116 7.45 16.85 -3.13
C ASP A 116 7.34 15.37 -3.56
N GLN A 117 8.37 14.58 -3.33
CA GLN A 117 8.37 13.16 -3.69
C GLN A 117 7.71 12.29 -2.63
N ASN A 118 7.79 12.66 -1.36
CA ASN A 118 7.26 11.87 -0.25
C ASN A 118 5.98 12.47 0.35
N ILE A 119 5.73 13.77 0.22
CA ILE A 119 4.48 14.38 0.67
C ILE A 119 3.24 13.74 0.02
N VAL A 120 3.38 13.20 -1.19
CA VAL A 120 2.30 12.50 -1.91
C VAL A 120 1.83 11.23 -1.20
N ALA A 121 2.61 10.72 -0.24
CA ALA A 121 2.20 9.61 0.63
C ALA A 121 0.94 9.92 1.44
N THR A 122 0.73 11.20 1.79
CA THR A 122 -0.49 11.68 2.47
C THR A 122 -1.77 11.49 1.67
N GLY A 123 -1.66 10.98 0.44
CA GLY A 123 -2.78 10.42 -0.33
C GLY A 123 -3.61 9.43 0.49
N PHE A 124 -3.00 8.73 1.46
CA PHE A 124 -3.70 7.88 2.43
C PHE A 124 -4.72 8.68 3.26
N LEU A 125 -4.36 9.87 3.75
CA LEU A 125 -5.23 10.71 4.58
C LEU A 125 -6.37 11.31 3.76
N VAL A 126 -6.08 11.79 2.56
CA VAL A 126 -7.06 12.46 1.71
C VAL A 126 -7.93 11.50 0.92
N ARG A 127 -7.60 10.20 0.89
CA ARG A 127 -8.31 9.17 0.12
C ARG A 127 -9.82 9.16 0.38
N SER A 128 -10.24 9.41 1.61
CA SER A 128 -11.64 9.44 2.03
C SER A 128 -12.15 10.85 2.33
N TRP A 129 -11.35 11.89 1.99
CA TRP A 129 -11.75 13.26 2.23
C TRP A 129 -13.11 13.59 1.58
N PHE A 130 -13.96 14.27 2.33
CA PHE A 130 -15.28 14.65 1.88
C PHE A 130 -15.61 16.08 2.29
N LYS A 131 -15.61 16.97 1.33
CA LYS A 131 -15.78 18.42 1.50
C LYS A 131 -16.97 18.84 2.37
N TRP A 132 -18.04 18.07 2.31
CA TRP A 132 -19.32 18.42 2.94
C TRP A 132 -19.51 17.85 4.34
N ASN A 133 -18.65 16.94 4.78
CA ASN A 133 -18.80 16.27 6.06
C ASN A 133 -17.46 15.85 6.66
N TYR A 134 -16.82 16.78 7.32
CA TYR A 134 -15.56 16.56 8.02
C TYR A 134 -15.63 15.47 9.08
N GLU A 135 -16.78 15.33 9.77
CA GLU A 135 -16.94 14.31 10.80
C GLU A 135 -16.94 12.89 10.18
N THR A 136 -17.56 12.72 9.02
CA THR A 136 -17.47 11.45 8.31
C THR A 136 -16.04 11.16 7.88
N TRP A 137 -15.31 12.15 7.37
CA TRP A 137 -13.93 11.97 6.96
C TRP A 137 -13.02 11.60 8.16
N LYS A 138 -13.12 12.29 9.30
CA LYS A 138 -12.37 11.98 10.51
C LYS A 138 -12.63 10.55 10.99
N LYS A 139 -13.90 10.14 11.04
CA LYS A 139 -14.29 8.77 11.41
C LYS A 139 -13.67 7.74 10.48
N ASP A 140 -13.80 7.95 9.18
CA ASP A 140 -13.19 7.08 8.18
C ASP A 140 -11.67 7.00 8.36
N LEU A 141 -11.02 8.11 8.70
CA LEU A 141 -9.59 8.18 8.91
C LEU A 141 -9.15 7.32 10.11
N VAL A 142 -9.78 7.50 11.27
CA VAL A 142 -9.54 6.69 12.48
C VAL A 142 -9.73 5.20 12.20
N GLU A 143 -10.89 4.86 11.65
CA GLU A 143 -11.23 3.46 11.39
C GLU A 143 -10.27 2.78 10.42
N HIS A 144 -9.88 3.49 9.38
CA HIS A 144 -9.01 2.90 8.35
C HIS A 144 -7.54 2.88 8.76
N THR A 145 -7.09 3.83 9.54
CA THR A 145 -5.74 3.80 10.13
C THR A 145 -5.62 2.62 11.08
N GLY A 146 -6.61 2.40 11.94
CA GLY A 146 -6.64 1.23 12.82
C GLY A 146 -6.62 -0.10 12.04
N LYS A 147 -7.42 -0.21 10.99
CA LYS A 147 -7.46 -1.43 10.14
C LYS A 147 -6.15 -1.63 9.37
N ALA A 148 -5.62 -0.58 8.76
CA ALA A 148 -4.48 -0.67 7.87
C ALA A 148 -3.16 -0.96 8.58
N PHE A 149 -2.95 -0.38 9.77
CA PHE A 149 -1.65 -0.41 10.44
C PHE A 149 -1.65 -1.20 11.75
N LEU A 150 -2.79 -1.32 12.41
CA LEU A 150 -2.89 -2.02 13.70
C LEU A 150 -3.66 -3.34 13.62
N GLY A 151 -4.36 -3.61 12.51
CA GLY A 151 -5.23 -4.77 12.40
C GLY A 151 -6.45 -4.71 13.32
N LEU A 152 -6.80 -3.51 13.81
CA LEU A 152 -7.89 -3.29 14.77
C LEU A 152 -9.13 -2.72 14.08
N THR A 153 -10.31 -3.15 14.55
CA THR A 153 -11.60 -2.63 14.08
C THR A 153 -12.17 -1.62 15.07
N LEU A 154 -11.81 -0.36 14.90
CA LEU A 154 -12.21 0.73 15.81
C LEU A 154 -13.67 1.18 15.66
N ASN A 155 -14.41 0.69 14.66
CA ASN A 155 -15.79 1.12 14.35
C ASN A 155 -16.74 1.04 15.55
N CYS A 156 -16.60 -0.01 16.39
CA CYS A 156 -17.47 -0.17 17.58
C CYS A 156 -17.24 0.92 18.62
N CYS A 157 -15.99 1.40 18.71
CA CYS A 157 -15.57 2.41 19.70
C CYS A 157 -16.16 3.79 19.42
N GLN A 158 -16.78 4.01 18.28
CA GLN A 158 -17.55 5.23 18.04
C GLN A 158 -18.72 5.41 19.03
N CYS A 159 -19.32 4.30 19.49
CA CYS A 159 -20.53 4.35 20.33
C CYS A 159 -20.31 3.83 21.76
N HIS A 160 -19.37 2.92 21.98
CA HIS A 160 -19.06 2.30 23.26
C HIS A 160 -17.67 1.68 23.24
N ASP A 161 -17.12 1.34 24.39
CA ASP A 161 -15.84 0.64 24.49
C ASP A 161 -15.86 -0.68 23.68
N HIS A 162 -14.72 -1.05 23.11
CA HIS A 162 -14.65 -2.27 22.31
C HIS A 162 -14.99 -3.50 23.14
N LYS A 163 -15.77 -4.43 22.58
CA LYS A 163 -16.27 -5.56 23.34
C LYS A 163 -15.20 -6.54 23.80
N TYR A 164 -14.15 -6.70 23.01
CA TYR A 164 -13.12 -7.73 23.21
C TYR A 164 -11.73 -7.15 23.43
N ASP A 165 -11.37 -6.10 22.69
CA ASP A 165 -10.06 -5.47 22.74
C ASP A 165 -10.05 -4.35 23.78
N PRO A 166 -8.90 -4.07 24.42
CA PRO A 166 -8.78 -3.00 25.42
C PRO A 166 -8.75 -1.61 24.76
N LEU A 167 -9.78 -1.26 24.02
CA LEU A 167 -9.96 -0.02 23.29
C LEU A 167 -11.20 0.68 23.79
N SER A 168 -11.03 1.86 24.31
CA SER A 168 -12.13 2.68 24.83
C SER A 168 -12.73 3.60 23.76
N GLN A 169 -13.95 4.03 23.98
CA GLN A 169 -14.57 5.10 23.19
C GLN A 169 -13.74 6.39 23.26
N GLU A 170 -13.15 6.68 24.40
CA GLU A 170 -12.30 7.87 24.60
C GLU A 170 -11.07 7.82 23.69
N GLU A 171 -10.40 6.66 23.56
CA GLU A 171 -9.26 6.48 22.68
C GLU A 171 -9.65 6.67 21.21
N TYR A 172 -10.82 6.19 20.80
CA TYR A 172 -11.33 6.43 19.45
C TYR A 172 -11.44 7.92 19.09
N PHE A 173 -11.91 8.73 20.03
CA PHE A 173 -12.07 10.18 19.80
C PHE A 173 -10.79 10.99 20.04
N ARG A 174 -9.77 10.41 20.67
CA ARG A 174 -8.44 11.01 20.82
C ARG A 174 -7.49 10.70 19.66
N PHE A 175 -7.78 9.62 18.93
CA PHE A 175 -6.98 9.18 17.79
C PHE A 175 -7.12 10.15 16.62
#